data_f4971dbfc5e9fa99c42e2570d8237649
#
_entry.id   f4971dbfc5e9fa99c42e2570d8237649
#
_cell.length_a   1.000
_cell.length_b   1.000
_cell.length_c   1.000
_cell.angle_alpha   90.00
_cell.angle_beta   90.00
_cell.angle_gamma   90.00
#
_symmetry.space_group_name_H-M   'P 1'
#
loop_
_entity.id
_entity.type
_entity.pdbx_description
1 polymer ?
#
loop_
_entity_poly.entity_id
_entity_poly.type
_entity_poly.pdbx_seq_one_letter_code
_entity_poly.pdbx_strand_id
1 'polypeptide(L)'
;NFMKPMPAQLQDTTSPSSASDKPQPMVEGFDNWYDWRVSNWGTKWDISTDDCGLQYREDGDTAFIEGWFDTAWAPPIECFNTFIRKHNDIYVTNMYWEGGMDFAGIWTDGCDEEVNPSNYKSQDFLDADRDSVEGQLDEAFGIGECMAEYESEQETEAEKKVRELVVEKKAQNMPEKAEA
;
A
#
# COMPACT_ATOMS: atom_id res chain seq x y z
N ASN A 1 -6.79 5.94 -18.18
CA ASN A 1 -7.78 5.59 -17.14
C ASN A 1 -9.19 5.97 -17.61
N PHE A 2 -10.09 5.00 -17.65
CA PHE A 2 -11.48 5.19 -18.11
C PHE A 2 -12.33 5.98 -17.11
N MET A 3 -12.12 5.75 -15.81
CA MET A 3 -12.94 6.36 -14.75
C MET A 3 -12.76 7.86 -14.66
N LYS A 4 -11.52 8.34 -14.76
CA LYS A 4 -11.16 9.76 -14.82
C LYS A 4 -9.94 9.95 -15.73
N PRO A 5 -10.13 10.16 -17.04
CA PRO A 5 -9.02 10.32 -17.98
C PRO A 5 -8.25 11.61 -17.70
N MET A 6 -6.91 11.50 -17.70
CA MET A 6 -6.02 12.64 -17.56
C MET A 6 -6.07 13.50 -18.84
N PRO A 7 -6.07 14.84 -18.73
CA PRO A 7 -5.97 15.72 -19.90
C PRO A 7 -4.72 15.43 -20.73
N ALA A 8 -4.90 15.28 -22.05
CA ALA A 8 -3.81 14.92 -22.96
C ALA A 8 -2.65 15.93 -22.93
N GLN A 9 -2.93 17.19 -22.65
CA GLN A 9 -1.91 18.25 -22.57
C GLN A 9 -0.92 18.04 -21.42
N LEU A 10 -1.26 17.27 -20.40
CA LEU A 10 -0.39 16.97 -19.26
C LEU A 10 0.46 15.72 -19.46
N GLN A 11 0.20 14.91 -20.48
CA GLN A 11 0.86 13.62 -20.70
C GLN A 11 2.39 13.71 -20.80
N ASP A 12 2.88 14.70 -21.54
CA ASP A 12 4.30 14.86 -21.84
C ASP A 12 4.97 15.96 -20.98
N THR A 13 4.35 16.32 -19.87
CA THR A 13 4.90 17.32 -18.96
C THR A 13 5.96 16.73 -18.02
N THR A 14 6.76 17.60 -17.40
CA THR A 14 7.82 17.20 -16.46
C THR A 14 7.37 17.43 -15.02
N SER A 15 7.68 16.52 -14.10
CA SER A 15 7.44 16.67 -12.67
C SER A 15 8.76 16.55 -11.89
N PRO A 16 9.10 17.51 -11.01
CA PRO A 16 8.40 18.79 -10.80
C PRO A 16 8.54 19.72 -12.01
N SER A 17 7.57 20.60 -12.21
CA SER A 17 7.53 21.52 -13.36
C SER A 17 8.75 22.45 -13.44
N SER A 18 9.33 22.77 -12.28
CA SER A 18 10.57 23.55 -12.16
C SER A 18 11.80 22.88 -12.78
N ALA A 19 11.76 21.55 -13.04
CA ALA A 19 12.82 20.81 -13.72
C ALA A 19 12.69 20.84 -15.25
N SER A 20 11.64 21.48 -15.79
CA SER A 20 11.45 21.60 -17.24
C SER A 20 12.18 22.80 -17.82
N ASP A 21 12.88 22.58 -18.93
CA ASP A 21 13.48 23.68 -19.73
C ASP A 21 12.47 24.44 -20.59
N LYS A 22 11.21 24.01 -20.60
CA LYS A 22 10.13 24.60 -21.40
C LYS A 22 8.95 24.98 -20.51
N PRO A 23 8.20 26.03 -20.86
CA PRO A 23 6.94 26.33 -20.20
C PRO A 23 5.99 25.13 -20.22
N GLN A 24 5.43 24.79 -19.06
CA GLN A 24 4.44 23.71 -18.94
C GLN A 24 3.01 24.29 -19.16
N PRO A 25 2.10 23.49 -19.74
CA PRO A 25 0.70 23.91 -19.86
C PRO A 25 0.07 23.95 -18.47
N MET A 26 -0.85 24.89 -18.25
CA MET A 26 -1.70 24.91 -17.06
C MET A 26 -3.09 24.37 -17.42
N VAL A 27 -3.46 23.22 -16.88
CA VAL A 27 -4.74 22.55 -17.16
C VAL A 27 -5.40 22.14 -15.85
N GLU A 28 -6.64 22.56 -15.63
CA GLU A 28 -7.41 22.27 -14.41
C GLU A 28 -6.69 22.66 -13.10
N GLY A 29 -5.79 23.65 -13.16
CA GLY A 29 -4.98 24.10 -12.01
C GLY A 29 -3.68 23.32 -11.81
N PHE A 30 -3.33 22.40 -12.71
CA PHE A 30 -2.10 21.58 -12.66
C PHE A 30 -1.23 21.91 -13.87
N ASP A 31 0.08 21.90 -13.67
CA ASP A 31 1.09 22.17 -14.69
C ASP A 31 1.91 20.91 -15.05
N ASN A 32 1.63 19.79 -14.40
CA ASN A 32 2.27 18.51 -14.70
C ASN A 32 1.36 17.31 -14.44
N TRP A 33 1.71 16.17 -15.08
CA TRP A 33 0.97 14.91 -15.00
C TRP A 33 0.94 14.30 -13.60
N TYR A 34 2.01 14.45 -12.82
CA TYR A 34 2.16 13.80 -11.52
C TYR A 34 1.18 14.41 -10.50
N ASP A 35 1.23 15.74 -10.33
CA ASP A 35 0.36 16.42 -9.38
C ASP A 35 -1.12 16.25 -9.76
N TRP A 36 -1.41 16.25 -11.07
CA TRP A 36 -2.77 15.98 -11.54
C TRP A 36 -3.23 14.56 -11.17
N ARG A 37 -2.39 13.52 -11.41
CA ARG A 37 -2.74 12.12 -11.11
C ARG A 37 -2.91 11.90 -9.62
N VAL A 38 -1.98 12.33 -8.80
CA VAL A 38 -2.05 12.19 -7.34
C VAL A 38 -3.33 12.84 -6.80
N SER A 39 -3.65 14.06 -7.26
CA SER A 39 -4.86 14.77 -6.82
C SER A 39 -6.17 14.15 -7.32
N ASN A 40 -6.17 13.57 -8.52
CA ASN A 40 -7.39 13.12 -9.18
C ASN A 40 -7.60 11.61 -9.17
N TRP A 41 -6.54 10.83 -9.01
CA TRP A 41 -6.62 9.38 -8.89
C TRP A 41 -6.29 8.88 -7.46
N GLY A 42 -5.56 9.65 -6.65
CA GLY A 42 -4.97 9.22 -5.39
C GLY A 42 -3.60 8.56 -5.55
N THR A 43 -3.22 8.18 -6.76
CA THR A 43 -1.96 7.51 -7.09
C THR A 43 -1.36 8.05 -8.38
N LYS A 44 -0.05 7.90 -8.56
CA LYS A 44 0.65 8.38 -9.78
C LYS A 44 0.59 7.40 -10.95
N TRP A 45 0.38 6.08 -10.69
CA TRP A 45 0.31 5.09 -11.77
C TRP A 45 -1.10 4.96 -12.34
N ASP A 46 -1.16 4.69 -13.63
CA ASP A 46 -2.37 4.11 -14.25
C ASP A 46 -2.33 2.59 -14.04
N ILE A 47 -3.48 1.97 -13.96
CA ILE A 47 -3.61 0.54 -13.75
C ILE A 47 -3.35 -0.18 -15.06
N SER A 48 -2.43 -1.16 -15.05
CA SER A 48 -2.32 -2.14 -16.13
C SER A 48 -3.42 -3.18 -15.99
N THR A 49 -4.09 -3.51 -17.08
CA THR A 49 -5.11 -4.57 -17.12
C THR A 49 -4.53 -5.92 -17.57
N ASP A 50 -3.25 -5.98 -17.89
CA ASP A 50 -2.64 -7.18 -18.47
C ASP A 50 -2.42 -8.29 -17.41
N ASP A 51 -2.25 -7.90 -16.13
CA ASP A 51 -1.95 -8.80 -15.01
C ASP A 51 -2.89 -8.59 -13.80
N CYS A 52 -4.12 -8.14 -14.00
CA CYS A 52 -5.02 -7.79 -12.88
C CYS A 52 -5.96 -8.93 -12.44
N GLY A 53 -5.83 -10.13 -12.99
CA GLY A 53 -6.63 -11.30 -12.59
C GLY A 53 -8.13 -11.08 -12.62
N LEU A 54 -8.63 -10.21 -13.54
CA LEU A 54 -10.05 -9.86 -13.59
C LEU A 54 -10.96 -11.07 -13.77
N GLN A 55 -11.93 -11.18 -12.89
CA GLN A 55 -12.98 -12.15 -12.93
C GLN A 55 -14.33 -11.44 -13.07
N TYR A 56 -15.20 -12.00 -13.89
CA TYR A 56 -16.54 -11.51 -14.09
C TYR A 56 -17.53 -12.62 -13.75
N ARG A 57 -18.57 -12.31 -12.98
CA ARG A 57 -19.68 -13.21 -12.70
C ARG A 57 -21.00 -12.46 -12.66
N GLU A 58 -22.07 -13.15 -12.92
CA GLU A 58 -23.44 -12.67 -12.77
C GLU A 58 -24.18 -13.52 -11.73
N ASP A 59 -25.03 -12.86 -10.95
CA ASP A 59 -25.92 -13.51 -10.01
C ASP A 59 -27.27 -12.76 -10.01
N GLY A 60 -28.26 -13.34 -10.67
CA GLY A 60 -29.54 -12.71 -10.93
C GLY A 60 -29.38 -11.41 -11.73
N ASP A 61 -29.84 -10.31 -11.16
CA ASP A 61 -29.77 -8.98 -11.79
C ASP A 61 -28.48 -8.22 -11.41
N THR A 62 -27.56 -8.87 -10.71
CA THR A 62 -26.30 -8.25 -10.25
C THR A 62 -25.11 -8.83 -10.99
N ALA A 63 -24.20 -7.97 -11.44
CA ALA A 63 -22.93 -8.35 -12.03
C ALA A 63 -21.77 -7.94 -11.10
N PHE A 64 -20.75 -8.78 -11.04
CA PHE A 64 -19.56 -8.58 -10.22
C PHE A 64 -18.32 -8.61 -11.10
N ILE A 65 -17.40 -7.67 -10.83
CA ILE A 65 -16.06 -7.63 -11.39
C ILE A 65 -15.09 -7.59 -10.22
N GLU A 66 -14.23 -8.58 -10.15
CA GLU A 66 -13.22 -8.73 -9.09
C GLU A 66 -11.83 -8.85 -9.71
N GLY A 67 -10.81 -8.34 -9.04
CA GLY A 67 -9.44 -8.43 -9.52
C GLY A 67 -8.49 -7.69 -8.60
N TRP A 68 -7.21 -7.78 -8.91
CA TRP A 68 -6.14 -7.10 -8.15
C TRP A 68 -5.28 -6.27 -9.11
N PHE A 69 -4.63 -5.26 -8.59
CA PHE A 69 -3.70 -4.42 -9.33
C PHE A 69 -2.73 -3.69 -8.41
N ASP A 70 -1.56 -3.39 -8.92
CA ASP A 70 -0.57 -2.60 -8.22
C ASP A 70 -0.79 -1.11 -8.45
N THR A 71 -0.54 -0.31 -7.40
CA THR A 71 -0.53 1.15 -7.46
C THR A 71 0.78 1.70 -6.88
N ALA A 72 1.00 3.00 -7.02
CA ALA A 72 2.19 3.64 -6.48
C ALA A 72 1.84 4.41 -5.20
N TRP A 73 2.24 3.86 -4.07
CA TRP A 73 2.25 4.47 -2.74
C TRP A 73 0.88 4.71 -2.08
N ALA A 74 -0.21 4.64 -2.82
CA ALA A 74 -1.54 4.86 -2.30
C ALA A 74 -2.61 4.23 -3.19
N PRO A 75 -3.76 3.81 -2.62
CA PRO A 75 -4.90 3.30 -3.38
C PRO A 75 -5.55 4.41 -4.22
N PRO A 76 -6.23 4.08 -5.34
CA PRO A 76 -6.82 5.06 -6.25
C PRO A 76 -8.20 5.57 -5.80
N ILE A 77 -8.36 5.88 -4.51
CA ILE A 77 -9.65 6.24 -3.88
C ILE A 77 -10.29 7.45 -4.56
N GLU A 78 -9.53 8.48 -4.92
CA GLU A 78 -10.07 9.66 -5.59
C GLU A 78 -10.65 9.36 -6.97
N CYS A 79 -10.08 8.35 -7.65
CA CYS A 79 -10.64 7.85 -8.90
C CYS A 79 -11.97 7.15 -8.67
N PHE A 80 -12.06 6.27 -7.67
CA PHE A 80 -13.29 5.58 -7.30
C PHE A 80 -14.37 6.55 -6.82
N ASN A 81 -14.03 7.51 -5.96
CA ASN A 81 -14.93 8.59 -5.56
C ASN A 81 -15.54 9.34 -6.75
N THR A 82 -14.73 9.58 -7.78
CA THR A 82 -15.22 10.23 -9.01
C THR A 82 -16.13 9.32 -9.81
N PHE A 83 -15.84 8.03 -9.83
CA PHE A 83 -16.59 7.03 -10.59
C PHE A 83 -17.97 6.76 -9.99
N ILE A 84 -18.06 6.45 -8.69
CA ILE A 84 -19.34 6.16 -8.01
C ILE A 84 -20.29 7.37 -8.02
N ARG A 85 -19.77 8.61 -7.96
CA ARG A 85 -20.61 9.82 -8.10
C ARG A 85 -21.30 9.95 -9.46
N LYS A 86 -20.78 9.28 -10.49
CA LYS A 86 -21.37 9.27 -11.83
C LYS A 86 -22.26 8.05 -12.09
N HIS A 87 -22.09 7.00 -11.27
CA HIS A 87 -22.70 5.69 -11.46
C HIS A 87 -23.24 5.20 -10.12
N ASN A 88 -24.39 5.72 -9.72
CA ASN A 88 -25.06 5.43 -8.44
C ASN A 88 -25.70 4.02 -8.35
N ASP A 89 -25.61 3.25 -9.39
CA ASP A 89 -25.99 1.82 -9.49
C ASP A 89 -24.79 0.86 -9.36
N ILE A 90 -23.59 1.41 -9.15
CA ILE A 90 -22.34 0.63 -8.99
C ILE A 90 -21.83 0.81 -7.57
N TYR A 91 -21.48 -0.30 -6.93
CA TYR A 91 -20.80 -0.37 -5.66
C TYR A 91 -19.34 -0.74 -5.88
N VAL A 92 -18.42 -0.09 -5.16
CA VAL A 92 -16.99 -0.37 -5.26
C VAL A 92 -16.44 -0.63 -3.87
N THR A 93 -15.83 -1.80 -3.69
CA THR A 93 -14.98 -2.10 -2.53
C THR A 93 -13.55 -2.24 -3.00
N ASN A 94 -12.62 -1.58 -2.33
CA ASN A 94 -11.20 -1.67 -2.60
C ASN A 94 -10.45 -1.96 -1.31
N MET A 95 -9.85 -3.15 -1.23
CA MET A 95 -8.91 -3.48 -0.17
C MET A 95 -7.52 -3.07 -0.62
N TYR A 96 -6.71 -2.55 0.29
CA TYR A 96 -5.35 -2.09 -0.02
C TYR A 96 -4.39 -2.33 1.14
N TRP A 97 -3.12 -2.53 0.81
CA TRP A 97 -2.03 -2.67 1.76
C TRP A 97 -0.73 -2.14 1.18
N GLU A 98 0.00 -1.37 1.98
CA GLU A 98 1.37 -0.90 1.70
C GLU A 98 2.22 -1.10 2.96
N GLY A 99 2.93 -2.24 3.00
CA GLY A 99 3.71 -2.64 4.18
C GLY A 99 4.90 -1.71 4.48
N GLY A 100 5.48 -1.08 3.45
CA GLY A 100 6.60 -0.15 3.61
C GLY A 100 6.22 1.21 4.21
N MET A 101 4.96 1.60 4.06
CA MET A 101 4.40 2.85 4.60
C MET A 101 3.45 2.61 5.77
N ASP A 102 3.31 1.37 6.22
CA ASP A 102 2.57 0.98 7.41
C ASP A 102 1.08 1.37 7.37
N PHE A 103 0.40 1.06 6.27
CA PHE A 103 -1.05 1.21 6.21
C PHE A 103 -1.71 0.08 5.42
N ALA A 104 -2.91 -0.28 5.82
CA ALA A 104 -3.82 -1.17 5.13
C ALA A 104 -5.25 -0.67 5.34
N GLY A 105 -6.19 -1.05 4.47
CA GLY A 105 -7.57 -0.63 4.69
C GLY A 105 -8.55 -1.20 3.69
N ILE A 106 -9.82 -0.95 3.99
CA ILE A 106 -10.98 -1.30 3.16
C ILE A 106 -11.76 -0.03 2.87
N TRP A 107 -11.73 0.40 1.64
CA TRP A 107 -12.57 1.50 1.18
C TRP A 107 -13.82 0.95 0.48
N THR A 108 -15.00 1.37 0.93
CA THR A 108 -16.29 0.97 0.34
C THR A 108 -17.18 2.20 0.17
N ASP A 109 -17.51 2.53 -1.08
CA ASP A 109 -18.47 3.57 -1.45
C ASP A 109 -18.29 4.92 -0.73
N GLY A 110 -17.05 5.33 -0.48
CA GLY A 110 -16.72 6.61 0.17
C GLY A 110 -16.49 6.49 1.68
N CYS A 111 -16.61 5.31 2.26
CA CYS A 111 -16.19 5.01 3.63
C CYS A 111 -14.83 4.30 3.59
N ASP A 112 -13.87 4.79 4.35
CA ASP A 112 -12.52 4.23 4.44
C ASP A 112 -12.21 3.79 5.86
N GLU A 113 -11.91 2.50 6.04
CA GLU A 113 -11.52 1.89 7.31
C GLU A 113 -10.04 1.50 7.22
N GLU A 114 -9.17 2.44 7.60
CA GLU A 114 -7.72 2.28 7.57
C GLU A 114 -7.18 1.78 8.91
N VAL A 115 -6.20 0.89 8.85
CA VAL A 115 -5.43 0.39 9.98
C VAL A 115 -3.93 0.56 9.71
N ASN A 116 -3.15 0.73 10.79
CA ASN A 116 -1.69 0.70 10.73
C ASN A 116 -1.20 -0.63 11.31
N PRO A 117 -0.71 -1.56 10.49
CA PRO A 117 -0.28 -2.88 10.97
C PRO A 117 0.71 -2.86 12.12
N SER A 118 1.61 -1.86 12.19
CA SER A 118 2.57 -1.73 13.31
C SER A 118 1.94 -1.49 14.69
N ASN A 119 0.66 -1.14 14.75
CA ASN A 119 -0.09 -1.03 16.01
C ASN A 119 -0.57 -2.38 16.55
N TYR A 120 -0.39 -3.45 15.81
CA TYR A 120 -0.85 -4.80 16.08
C TYR A 120 0.33 -5.77 16.22
N LYS A 121 0.05 -6.97 16.71
CA LYS A 121 0.93 -8.13 16.62
C LYS A 121 0.50 -9.01 15.44
N SER A 122 1.41 -9.79 14.90
CA SER A 122 1.08 -10.76 13.86
C SER A 122 -0.12 -11.64 14.22
N GLN A 123 -0.19 -12.05 15.50
CA GLN A 123 -1.27 -12.90 16.00
C GLN A 123 -2.63 -12.21 16.00
N ASP A 124 -2.69 -10.89 16.11
CA ASP A 124 -3.95 -10.14 16.07
C ASP A 124 -4.63 -10.23 14.70
N PHE A 125 -3.84 -10.30 13.63
CA PHE A 125 -4.33 -10.57 12.27
C PHE A 125 -4.68 -12.04 12.06
N LEU A 126 -3.78 -12.96 12.46
CA LEU A 126 -3.95 -14.40 12.26
C LEU A 126 -5.18 -14.98 13.00
N ASP A 127 -5.52 -14.43 14.15
CA ASP A 127 -6.67 -14.84 14.97
C ASP A 127 -7.92 -13.95 14.78
N ALA A 128 -7.84 -12.93 13.89
CA ALA A 128 -8.93 -12.00 13.68
C ALA A 128 -10.20 -12.69 13.16
N ASP A 129 -11.35 -12.17 13.56
CA ASP A 129 -12.64 -12.59 13.00
C ASP A 129 -12.66 -12.25 11.50
N ARG A 130 -13.11 -13.19 10.67
CA ARG A 130 -13.18 -13.00 9.22
C ARG A 130 -14.06 -11.82 8.78
N ASP A 131 -15.01 -11.43 9.62
CA ASP A 131 -15.89 -10.30 9.34
C ASP A 131 -15.31 -8.97 9.84
N SER A 132 -14.20 -8.99 10.60
CA SER A 132 -13.48 -7.77 11.01
C SER A 132 -12.63 -7.20 9.87
N VAL A 133 -12.21 -5.95 10.00
CA VAL A 133 -11.32 -5.30 9.02
C VAL A 133 -9.99 -6.05 8.95
N GLU A 134 -9.40 -6.37 10.10
CA GLU A 134 -8.14 -7.09 10.20
C GLU A 134 -8.22 -8.48 9.55
N GLY A 135 -9.31 -9.23 9.81
CA GLY A 135 -9.50 -10.57 9.24
C GLY A 135 -9.70 -10.55 7.74
N GLN A 136 -10.46 -9.60 7.20
CA GLN A 136 -10.63 -9.42 5.76
C GLN A 136 -9.31 -9.03 5.07
N LEU A 137 -8.54 -8.14 5.69
CA LEU A 137 -7.24 -7.71 5.17
C LEU A 137 -6.20 -8.84 5.23
N ASP A 138 -6.22 -9.65 6.29
CA ASP A 138 -5.33 -10.81 6.39
C ASP A 138 -5.68 -11.88 5.35
N GLU A 139 -6.97 -12.16 5.14
CA GLU A 139 -7.41 -13.09 4.09
C GLU A 139 -7.01 -12.62 2.68
N ALA A 140 -7.03 -11.30 2.44
CA ALA A 140 -6.68 -10.71 1.14
C ALA A 140 -5.17 -10.65 0.88
N PHE A 141 -4.37 -10.36 1.90
CA PHE A 141 -2.95 -9.99 1.74
C PHE A 141 -1.96 -10.84 2.55
N GLY A 142 -2.40 -11.64 3.52
CA GLY A 142 -1.52 -12.41 4.40
C GLY A 142 -0.67 -11.53 5.32
N ILE A 143 -1.24 -10.45 5.83
CA ILE A 143 -0.52 -9.46 6.65
C ILE A 143 0.07 -10.11 7.90
N GLY A 144 -0.69 -10.96 8.59
CA GLY A 144 -0.27 -11.65 9.79
C GLY A 144 0.94 -12.54 9.58
N GLU A 145 0.99 -13.30 8.47
CA GLU A 145 2.14 -14.13 8.11
C GLU A 145 3.38 -13.25 7.82
N CYS A 146 3.23 -12.18 7.05
CA CYS A 146 4.30 -11.25 6.74
C CYS A 146 4.87 -10.58 8.01
N MET A 147 4.00 -10.17 8.94
CA MET A 147 4.40 -9.61 10.23
C MET A 147 5.12 -10.64 11.11
N ALA A 148 4.66 -11.89 11.14
CA ALA A 148 5.29 -12.95 11.91
C ALA A 148 6.71 -13.27 11.42
N GLU A 149 6.93 -13.28 10.11
CA GLU A 149 8.26 -13.41 9.52
C GLU A 149 9.18 -12.26 9.97
N TYR A 150 8.71 -11.02 9.88
CA TYR A 150 9.47 -9.85 10.32
C TYR A 150 9.78 -9.88 11.83
N GLU A 151 8.81 -10.22 12.68
CA GLU A 151 8.98 -10.37 14.13
C GLU A 151 10.06 -11.42 14.44
N SER A 152 10.03 -12.57 13.75
CA SER A 152 11.02 -13.65 13.90
C SER A 152 12.44 -13.22 13.49
N GLU A 153 12.57 -12.46 12.41
CA GLU A 153 13.86 -11.92 11.97
C GLU A 153 14.45 -10.93 12.99
N GLN A 154 13.60 -10.07 13.56
CA GLN A 154 14.01 -9.09 14.58
C GLN A 154 14.46 -9.79 15.89
N GLU A 155 13.77 -10.82 16.33
CA GLU A 155 14.17 -11.65 17.49
C GLU A 155 15.53 -12.30 17.27
N THR A 156 15.75 -12.90 16.10
CA THR A 156 17.02 -13.51 15.75
C THR A 156 18.19 -12.51 15.73
N GLU A 157 17.96 -11.32 15.20
CA GLU A 157 18.98 -10.25 15.16
C GLU A 157 19.27 -9.70 16.56
N ALA A 158 18.25 -9.57 17.43
CA ALA A 158 18.42 -9.16 18.82
C ALA A 158 19.23 -10.19 19.63
N GLU A 159 18.93 -11.47 19.47
CA GLU A 159 19.70 -12.57 20.09
C GLU A 159 21.16 -12.58 19.65
N LYS A 160 21.43 -12.35 18.38
CA LYS A 160 22.77 -12.23 17.82
C LYS A 160 23.54 -11.06 18.44
N LYS A 161 22.93 -9.88 18.54
CA LYS A 161 23.54 -8.72 19.21
C LYS A 161 23.84 -8.97 20.69
N VAL A 162 22.92 -9.63 21.41
CA VAL A 162 23.18 -10.00 22.83
C VAL A 162 24.35 -10.95 22.94
N ARG A 163 24.46 -11.93 22.04
CA ARG A 163 25.56 -12.90 22.03
C ARG A 163 26.90 -12.22 21.76
N GLU A 164 26.96 -11.29 20.80
CA GLU A 164 28.15 -10.49 20.49
C GLU A 164 28.60 -9.65 21.69
N LEU A 165 27.68 -8.94 22.34
CA LEU A 165 27.95 -8.14 23.55
C LEU A 165 28.49 -8.99 24.72
N VAL A 166 27.98 -10.21 24.89
CA VAL A 166 28.46 -11.13 25.92
C VAL A 166 29.89 -11.58 25.62
N VAL A 167 30.23 -11.83 24.36
CA VAL A 167 31.59 -12.21 23.93
C VAL A 167 32.56 -11.06 24.17
N GLU A 168 32.21 -9.83 23.78
CA GLU A 168 33.03 -8.63 23.99
C GLU A 168 33.31 -8.37 25.49
N LYS A 169 32.27 -8.46 26.34
CA LYS A 169 32.44 -8.30 27.81
C LYS A 169 33.35 -9.38 28.41
N LYS A 170 33.27 -10.62 27.93
CA LYS A 170 34.17 -11.69 28.38
C LYS A 170 35.62 -11.44 27.96
N ALA A 171 35.84 -10.95 26.73
CA ALA A 171 37.18 -10.59 26.25
C ALA A 171 37.80 -9.44 27.03
N GLN A 172 37.03 -8.41 27.41
CA GLN A 172 37.48 -7.28 28.21
C GLN A 172 37.81 -7.66 29.68
N ASN A 173 37.18 -8.71 30.21
CA ASN A 173 37.38 -9.18 31.58
C ASN A 173 38.40 -10.34 31.72
N MET A 174 39.08 -10.72 30.65
CA MET A 174 40.19 -11.69 30.77
C MET A 174 41.40 -11.00 31.37
N PRO A 175 41.98 -11.50 32.48
CA PRO A 175 43.21 -10.95 33.06
C PRO A 175 44.38 -11.12 32.08
N GLU A 176 45.09 -10.05 31.86
CA GLU A 176 46.36 -10.04 31.15
C GLU A 176 47.26 -11.16 31.72
N LYS A 177 47.61 -12.14 30.89
CA LYS A 177 48.56 -13.18 31.31
C LYS A 177 49.87 -12.46 31.61
N ALA A 178 50.23 -12.40 32.89
CA ALA A 178 51.55 -11.97 33.30
C ALA A 178 52.58 -12.89 32.63
N GLU A 179 53.34 -12.34 31.70
CA GLU A 179 54.56 -12.97 31.21
C GLU A 179 55.58 -13.00 32.35
N ALA A 180 55.97 -14.21 32.74
CA ALA A 180 57.07 -14.44 33.65
C ALA A 180 58.32 -14.87 32.87
#